data_fd5cf04203176cadb7a8dbf3be916d09
#
_entry.id   fd5cf04203176cadb7a8dbf3be916d09
#
_cell.length_a   1.000
_cell.length_b   1.000
_cell.length_c   1.000
_cell.angle_alpha   90.00
_cell.angle_beta   90.00
_cell.angle_gamma   90.00
#
_symmetry.space_group_name_H-M   'P 1'
#
loop_
_entity.id
_entity.type
_entity.pdbx_description
1 polymer ?
#
loop_
_entity_poly.entity_id
_entity_poly.type
_entity_poly.pdbx_seq_one_letter_code
_entity_poly.pdbx_strand_id
1 'polypeptide(L)'
;MKVLLLFPPDWLPSEPYLSLPTLTAVLRKAGCEVTQKDVNVEMYDMMLSKPFLMHVRDRIAHILPLYRGLAETQPHHTGYKQLVNHIRTCDDEFFARVGDDVEKAVKIIRSGDFYDINKLEWANARLHEAMSVISLGYYPAQVCFPPMETDMGYKTYQSSEVLSATEDDTVNIYRHVYRQLVEPVIERECPAMIGISVVQKKQLIPTFTFCRMIKEKYPDIHITLGGNIITRMRDVLAHNSALFRWFDSAVLYEGEDAILHLARAIDNHETDFSRLPNLIYKDKHGIHANTTVTSVDITQLPPPDFDGLPLSKYFVPNLILPYLATRGCYWGRCAFCDHSQGYTRKYRAKPVEQIIDEIESLKNKHGCRHFHFTDESYPPALFKRLSQKLIEKKTGISWTTHLRFEKSLMDEHVWKEAAESGCKSLYFGYESGNERVLELMNKATNLETIKTILRHSARHGIWNHCMGFFGFPGETREEAEDSIRFLEDNKDFVHSVGFMTFVLGKYSPIAREPDRYGVSAYKNPEWDLALDYYFTTQSGLGVHDALTVFEEFERHHDPKWDLRLTVREYIFLYVDHYKTNKLNI
;
A
#
# COMPACT_ATOMS: atom_id res chain seq x y z
N MET A 1 -10.46 25.36 -13.41
CA MET A 1 -10.10 25.23 -11.98
C MET A 1 -8.75 24.57 -11.80
N LYS A 2 -7.94 25.02 -10.79
CA LYS A 2 -6.67 24.37 -10.43
C LYS A 2 -6.86 23.38 -9.29
N VAL A 3 -6.34 22.18 -9.47
CA VAL A 3 -6.45 21.06 -8.51
C VAL A 3 -5.06 20.52 -8.19
N LEU A 4 -4.77 20.32 -6.91
CA LEU A 4 -3.57 19.63 -6.45
C LEU A 4 -3.96 18.25 -5.90
N LEU A 5 -3.37 17.20 -6.43
CA LEU A 5 -3.55 15.83 -5.92
C LEU A 5 -2.30 15.37 -5.19
N LEU A 6 -2.46 14.86 -3.98
CA LEU A 6 -1.38 14.41 -3.12
C LEU A 6 -1.51 12.92 -2.79
N PHE A 7 -0.38 12.20 -2.85
CA PHE A 7 -0.23 10.87 -2.25
C PHE A 7 0.68 11.01 -1.03
N PRO A 8 0.16 10.82 0.19
CA PRO A 8 0.91 11.04 1.42
C PRO A 8 1.87 9.88 1.74
N PRO A 9 2.91 10.08 2.57
CA PRO A 9 3.67 8.99 3.19
C PRO A 9 2.74 8.16 4.11
N ASP A 10 3.02 6.94 4.50
CA ASP A 10 4.07 5.99 4.17
C ASP A 10 3.57 4.95 3.18
N TRP A 11 4.30 4.72 2.12
CA TRP A 11 4.04 3.67 1.14
C TRP A 11 5.36 3.16 0.59
N LEU A 12 5.33 2.01 -0.09
CA LEU A 12 6.51 1.47 -0.75
C LEU A 12 6.91 2.36 -1.95
N PRO A 13 8.13 2.92 -2.00
CA PRO A 13 8.52 3.86 -3.05
C PRO A 13 9.08 3.17 -4.30
N SER A 14 8.60 1.97 -4.65
CA SER A 14 9.08 1.17 -5.80
C SER A 14 8.33 1.45 -7.10
N GLU A 15 7.08 1.94 -7.00
CA GLU A 15 6.25 2.30 -8.14
C GLU A 15 5.25 3.40 -7.76
N PRO A 16 4.71 4.18 -8.73
CA PRO A 16 3.66 5.16 -8.47
C PRO A 16 2.38 4.47 -7.96
N TYR A 17 1.66 5.11 -7.04
CA TYR A 17 0.33 4.62 -6.69
C TYR A 17 -0.71 5.09 -7.72
N LEU A 18 -1.52 4.18 -8.24
CA LEU A 18 -2.37 4.40 -9.43
C LEU A 18 -3.49 5.45 -9.24
N SER A 19 -3.88 5.78 -7.99
CA SER A 19 -4.96 6.74 -7.74
C SER A 19 -4.69 8.12 -8.35
N LEU A 20 -3.49 8.68 -8.15
CA LEU A 20 -3.15 10.00 -8.69
C LEU A 20 -3.20 10.04 -10.22
N PRO A 21 -2.51 9.15 -10.95
CA PRO A 21 -2.57 9.13 -12.42
C PRO A 21 -3.98 8.96 -12.98
N THR A 22 -4.82 8.14 -12.33
CA THR A 22 -6.19 7.91 -12.77
C THR A 22 -7.06 9.16 -12.59
N LEU A 23 -7.02 9.78 -11.40
CA LEU A 23 -7.79 10.99 -11.12
C LEU A 23 -7.29 12.18 -11.94
N THR A 24 -5.97 12.29 -12.14
CA THR A 24 -5.36 13.31 -13.01
C THR A 24 -5.87 13.21 -14.44
N ALA A 25 -5.91 12.00 -15.00
CA ALA A 25 -6.40 11.78 -16.36
C ALA A 25 -7.86 12.22 -16.53
N VAL A 26 -8.72 11.90 -15.57
CA VAL A 26 -10.14 12.28 -15.58
C VAL A 26 -10.31 13.79 -15.46
N LEU A 27 -9.64 14.43 -14.52
CA LEU A 27 -9.75 15.86 -14.29
C LEU A 27 -9.17 16.67 -15.46
N ARG A 28 -8.01 16.27 -16.03
CA ARG A 28 -7.42 16.92 -17.21
C ARG A 28 -8.30 16.78 -18.44
N LYS A 29 -8.89 15.59 -18.68
CA LYS A 29 -9.86 15.37 -19.77
C LYS A 29 -11.06 16.31 -19.66
N ALA A 30 -11.42 16.72 -18.45
CA ALA A 30 -12.50 17.66 -18.18
C ALA A 30 -12.08 19.14 -18.18
N GLY A 31 -10.83 19.45 -18.50
CA GLY A 31 -10.30 20.81 -18.61
C GLY A 31 -9.78 21.43 -17.31
N CYS A 32 -9.60 20.65 -16.24
CA CYS A 32 -8.95 21.12 -15.02
C CYS A 32 -7.41 21.21 -15.21
N GLU A 33 -6.80 22.22 -14.62
CA GLU A 33 -5.35 22.29 -14.44
C GLU A 33 -4.96 21.44 -13.22
N VAL A 34 -4.28 20.32 -13.43
CA VAL A 34 -3.98 19.36 -12.37
C VAL A 34 -2.49 19.24 -12.14
N THR A 35 -2.06 19.52 -10.92
CA THR A 35 -0.75 19.15 -10.40
C THR A 35 -0.91 17.91 -9.54
N GLN A 36 -0.18 16.83 -9.86
CA GLN A 36 -0.12 15.63 -9.04
C GLN A 36 1.24 15.53 -8.36
N LYS A 37 1.25 15.13 -7.09
CA LYS A 37 2.48 15.06 -6.29
C LYS A 37 2.50 13.81 -5.42
N ASP A 38 3.45 12.94 -5.72
CA ASP A 38 3.76 11.80 -4.86
C ASP A 38 4.72 12.26 -3.75
N VAL A 39 4.12 12.73 -2.64
CA VAL A 39 4.88 13.20 -1.47
C VAL A 39 5.65 12.04 -0.82
N ASN A 40 5.15 10.81 -0.97
CA ASN A 40 5.79 9.62 -0.41
C ASN A 40 7.18 9.39 -1.01
N VAL A 41 7.28 9.24 -2.33
CA VAL A 41 8.58 8.99 -2.97
C VAL A 41 9.51 10.18 -2.83
N GLU A 42 8.99 11.41 -2.90
CA GLU A 42 9.81 12.61 -2.73
C GLU A 42 10.31 12.78 -1.29
N MET A 43 9.54 12.35 -0.29
CA MET A 43 9.99 12.32 1.10
C MET A 43 11.20 11.39 1.26
N TYR A 44 11.11 10.15 0.78
CA TYR A 44 12.25 9.22 0.88
C TYR A 44 13.47 9.71 0.08
N ASP A 45 13.26 10.27 -1.11
CA ASP A 45 14.34 10.87 -1.90
C ASP A 45 15.04 12.03 -1.17
N MET A 46 14.27 12.88 -0.49
CA MET A 46 14.79 13.98 0.33
C MET A 46 15.52 13.46 1.57
N MET A 47 14.89 12.56 2.33
CA MET A 47 15.41 12.06 3.61
C MET A 47 16.67 11.23 3.43
N LEU A 48 16.74 10.42 2.37
CA LEU A 48 17.89 9.58 2.04
C LEU A 48 18.92 10.35 1.22
N SER A 49 19.33 11.53 1.74
CA SER A 49 20.32 12.41 1.14
C SER A 49 21.26 12.98 2.20
N LYS A 50 22.49 13.29 1.80
CA LYS A 50 23.48 13.93 2.69
C LYS A 50 23.01 15.27 3.26
N PRO A 51 22.36 16.18 2.47
CA PRO A 51 21.84 17.43 3.02
C PRO A 51 20.82 17.22 4.14
N PHE A 52 19.94 16.24 4.01
CA PHE A 52 18.95 15.96 5.05
C PHE A 52 19.57 15.38 6.33
N LEU A 53 20.57 14.51 6.20
CA LEU A 53 21.31 13.99 7.36
C LEU A 53 22.06 15.10 8.11
N MET A 54 22.60 16.12 7.39
CA MET A 54 23.15 17.30 8.02
C MET A 54 22.09 18.12 8.76
N HIS A 55 20.89 18.26 8.18
CA HIS A 55 19.75 18.88 8.88
C HIS A 55 19.38 18.10 10.16
N VAL A 56 19.38 16.77 10.12
CA VAL A 56 19.13 15.93 11.30
C VAL A 56 20.19 16.14 12.38
N ARG A 57 21.47 16.22 12.01
CA ARG A 57 22.56 16.57 12.93
C ARG A 57 22.28 17.89 13.66
N ASP A 58 21.94 18.94 12.91
CA ASP A 58 21.65 20.26 13.47
C ASP A 58 20.41 20.23 14.38
N ARG A 59 19.38 19.49 13.98
CA ARG A 59 18.21 19.24 14.81
C ARG A 59 18.57 18.53 16.12
N ILE A 60 19.38 17.48 16.06
CA ILE A 60 19.86 16.74 17.26
C ILE A 60 20.60 17.69 18.18
N ALA A 61 21.49 18.52 17.69
CA ALA A 61 22.21 19.51 18.50
C ALA A 61 21.24 20.45 19.24
N HIS A 62 20.16 20.85 18.55
CA HIS A 62 19.15 21.73 19.13
C HIS A 62 18.29 21.04 20.22
N ILE A 63 17.88 19.76 20.02
CA ILE A 63 16.99 19.06 20.96
C ILE A 63 17.74 18.29 22.05
N LEU A 64 19.05 18.10 21.95
CA LEU A 64 19.86 17.38 22.91
C LEU A 64 19.74 17.88 24.37
N PRO A 65 19.65 19.22 24.65
CA PRO A 65 19.40 19.70 26.00
C PRO A 65 18.07 19.18 26.58
N LEU A 66 17.03 19.09 25.78
CA LEU A 66 15.73 18.53 26.18
C LEU A 66 15.89 17.03 26.56
N TYR A 67 16.56 16.26 25.71
CA TYR A 67 16.80 14.82 26.00
C TYR A 67 17.61 14.59 27.26
N ARG A 68 18.62 15.45 27.53
CA ARG A 68 19.37 15.40 28.80
C ARG A 68 18.47 15.69 30.00
N GLY A 69 17.64 16.72 29.93
CA GLY A 69 16.68 17.03 30.99
C GLY A 69 15.69 15.89 31.27
N LEU A 70 15.17 15.26 30.22
CA LEU A 70 14.30 14.08 30.35
C LEU A 70 15.05 12.86 30.92
N ALA A 71 16.30 12.64 30.55
CA ALA A 71 17.11 11.57 31.12
C ALA A 71 17.40 11.75 32.63
N GLU A 72 17.46 13.00 33.13
CA GLU A 72 17.66 13.33 34.53
C GLU A 72 16.36 13.27 35.34
N THR A 73 15.25 13.79 34.76
CA THR A 73 13.94 13.89 35.45
C THR A 73 13.14 12.59 35.42
N GLN A 74 13.42 11.72 34.45
CA GLN A 74 12.76 10.42 34.27
C GLN A 74 13.78 9.28 34.35
N PRO A 75 14.43 9.06 35.51
CA PRO A 75 15.54 8.10 35.63
C PRO A 75 15.14 6.65 35.37
N HIS A 76 13.85 6.32 35.45
CA HIS A 76 13.32 4.98 35.10
C HIS A 76 13.15 4.79 33.58
N HIS A 77 13.17 5.86 32.78
CA HIS A 77 13.18 5.79 31.33
C HIS A 77 14.61 5.63 30.80
N THR A 78 15.09 4.39 30.77
CA THR A 78 16.44 4.04 30.29
C THR A 78 16.73 4.52 28.86
N GLY A 79 15.67 4.66 28.04
CA GLY A 79 15.75 5.08 26.63
C GLY A 79 16.44 6.44 26.42
N TYR A 80 16.11 7.47 27.20
CA TYR A 80 16.75 8.79 27.03
C TYR A 80 18.24 8.79 27.44
N LYS A 81 18.63 8.00 28.43
CA LYS A 81 20.07 7.86 28.80
C LYS A 81 20.84 7.16 27.70
N GLN A 82 20.29 6.07 27.15
CA GLN A 82 20.89 5.35 26.04
C GLN A 82 21.00 6.23 24.79
N LEU A 83 19.94 6.98 24.46
CA LEU A 83 19.92 7.93 23.37
C LEU A 83 21.01 8.99 23.50
N VAL A 84 21.11 9.69 24.66
CA VAL A 84 22.12 10.72 24.91
C VAL A 84 23.53 10.13 24.79
N ASN A 85 23.77 8.92 25.29
CA ASN A 85 25.07 8.26 25.16
C ASN A 85 25.39 7.90 23.72
N HIS A 86 24.40 7.41 22.96
CA HIS A 86 24.56 7.08 21.55
C HIS A 86 24.84 8.36 20.70
N ILE A 87 24.09 9.43 20.92
CA ILE A 87 24.31 10.72 20.22
C ILE A 87 25.73 11.24 20.43
N ARG A 88 26.33 11.03 21.61
CA ARG A 88 27.72 11.44 21.88
C ARG A 88 28.75 10.72 21.00
N THR A 89 28.42 9.56 20.45
CA THR A 89 29.29 8.85 19.51
C THR A 89 29.10 9.26 18.06
N CYS A 90 28.08 10.09 17.76
CA CYS A 90 27.74 10.56 16.44
C CYS A 90 28.37 11.94 16.22
N ASP A 91 29.63 11.98 15.78
CA ASP A 91 30.34 13.20 15.43
C ASP A 91 30.09 13.64 13.97
N ASP A 92 30.72 14.72 13.55
CA ASP A 92 30.57 15.25 12.18
C ASP A 92 31.09 14.28 11.12
N GLU A 93 32.14 13.50 11.42
CA GLU A 93 32.68 12.48 10.51
C GLU A 93 31.68 11.33 10.33
N PHE A 94 31.03 10.91 11.41
CA PHE A 94 29.97 9.90 11.36
C PHE A 94 28.82 10.34 10.45
N PHE A 95 28.29 11.57 10.61
CA PHE A 95 27.20 12.08 9.76
C PHE A 95 27.64 12.23 8.31
N ALA A 96 28.86 12.67 8.06
CA ALA A 96 29.40 12.78 6.71
C ALA A 96 29.49 11.42 6.02
N ARG A 97 30.00 10.41 6.72
CA ARG A 97 30.08 9.01 6.23
C ARG A 97 28.72 8.44 5.90
N VAL A 98 27.77 8.53 6.85
CA VAL A 98 26.40 8.03 6.61
C VAL A 98 25.75 8.74 5.42
N GLY A 99 26.00 10.06 5.25
CA GLY A 99 25.54 10.83 4.12
C GLY A 99 26.11 10.35 2.78
N ASP A 100 27.41 10.10 2.70
CA ASP A 100 28.06 9.60 1.48
C ASP A 100 27.59 8.17 1.15
N ASP A 101 27.45 7.32 2.18
CA ASP A 101 26.99 5.94 2.03
C ASP A 101 25.53 5.88 1.55
N VAL A 102 24.63 6.72 2.05
CA VAL A 102 23.22 6.71 1.64
C VAL A 102 23.04 7.19 0.19
N GLU A 103 23.79 8.21 -0.24
CA GLU A 103 23.74 8.65 -1.65
C GLU A 103 24.24 7.55 -2.61
N LYS A 104 25.29 6.84 -2.21
CA LYS A 104 25.78 5.67 -2.95
C LYS A 104 24.75 4.54 -2.96
N ALA A 105 24.06 4.27 -1.84
CA ALA A 105 23.00 3.26 -1.76
C ALA A 105 21.84 3.59 -2.69
N VAL A 106 21.33 4.82 -2.69
CA VAL A 106 20.28 5.29 -3.61
C VAL A 106 20.71 5.11 -5.07
N LYS A 107 21.96 5.43 -5.41
CA LYS A 107 22.50 5.24 -6.76
C LYS A 107 22.53 3.76 -7.16
N ILE A 108 22.93 2.85 -6.26
CA ILE A 108 22.90 1.41 -6.53
C ILE A 108 21.49 0.95 -6.86
N ILE A 109 20.50 1.32 -6.03
CA ILE A 109 19.10 0.90 -6.23
C ILE A 109 18.53 1.42 -7.55
N ARG A 110 18.91 2.62 -7.99
CA ARG A 110 18.44 3.25 -9.23
C ARG A 110 19.28 2.96 -10.47
N SER A 111 20.20 2.00 -10.39
CA SER A 111 21.12 1.67 -11.50
C SER A 111 21.18 0.18 -11.78
N GLY A 112 21.96 -0.22 -12.81
CA GLY A 112 22.22 -1.63 -13.10
C GLY A 112 22.93 -2.40 -11.97
N ASP A 113 23.58 -1.70 -11.03
CA ASP A 113 24.18 -2.31 -9.83
C ASP A 113 23.14 -2.95 -8.90
N PHE A 114 21.86 -2.55 -9.02
CA PHE A 114 20.72 -3.16 -8.34
C PHE A 114 20.65 -4.68 -8.51
N TYR A 115 21.02 -5.20 -9.68
CA TYR A 115 20.95 -6.63 -9.99
C TYR A 115 22.10 -7.45 -9.38
N ASP A 116 23.11 -6.81 -8.79
CA ASP A 116 24.09 -7.48 -7.92
C ASP A 116 23.50 -7.56 -6.51
N ILE A 117 23.09 -8.77 -6.09
CA ILE A 117 22.40 -8.96 -4.83
C ILE A 117 23.23 -8.49 -3.62
N ASN A 118 24.56 -8.63 -3.65
CA ASN A 118 25.41 -8.18 -2.55
C ASN A 118 25.48 -6.64 -2.47
N LYS A 119 25.50 -5.96 -3.63
CA LYS A 119 25.41 -4.49 -3.67
C LYS A 119 24.05 -4.00 -3.18
N LEU A 120 22.95 -4.68 -3.58
CA LEU A 120 21.61 -4.33 -3.14
C LEU A 120 21.43 -4.52 -1.63
N GLU A 121 21.95 -5.61 -1.06
CA GLU A 121 21.94 -5.81 0.40
C GLU A 121 22.73 -4.72 1.13
N TRP A 122 23.94 -4.41 0.63
CA TRP A 122 24.72 -3.32 1.17
C TRP A 122 23.94 -2.00 1.13
N ALA A 123 23.30 -1.71 0.01
CA ALA A 123 22.49 -0.50 -0.16
C ALA A 123 21.31 -0.47 0.82
N ASN A 124 20.54 -1.56 0.93
CA ASN A 124 19.43 -1.65 1.88
C ASN A 124 19.90 -1.44 3.33
N ALA A 125 21.03 -2.04 3.72
CA ALA A 125 21.60 -1.85 5.06
C ALA A 125 21.97 -0.37 5.32
N ARG A 126 22.50 0.34 4.31
CA ARG A 126 22.81 1.79 4.44
C ARG A 126 21.55 2.66 4.51
N LEU A 127 20.48 2.32 3.77
CA LEU A 127 19.20 3.01 3.90
C LEU A 127 18.63 2.86 5.32
N HIS A 128 18.66 1.65 5.88
CA HIS A 128 18.20 1.40 7.25
C HIS A 128 19.07 2.14 8.29
N GLU A 129 20.40 2.16 8.12
CA GLU A 129 21.30 2.95 8.98
C GLU A 129 20.92 4.44 8.95
N ALA A 130 20.73 5.01 7.76
CA ALA A 130 20.34 6.41 7.61
C ALA A 130 18.99 6.70 8.29
N MET A 131 17.99 5.82 8.14
CA MET A 131 16.68 5.98 8.81
C MET A 131 16.80 5.89 10.33
N SER A 132 17.69 5.02 10.86
CA SER A 132 17.98 4.95 12.27
C SER A 132 18.60 6.26 12.79
N VAL A 133 19.52 6.85 12.04
CA VAL A 133 20.12 8.16 12.35
C VAL A 133 19.07 9.26 12.32
N ILE A 134 18.17 9.27 11.32
CA ILE A 134 17.05 10.23 11.23
C ILE A 134 16.17 10.12 12.47
N SER A 135 15.89 8.89 12.93
CA SER A 135 15.07 8.65 14.12
C SER A 135 15.65 9.27 15.40
N LEU A 136 16.98 9.44 15.51
CA LEU A 136 17.58 10.13 16.65
C LEU A 136 17.13 11.59 16.77
N GLY A 137 16.85 12.24 15.64
CA GLY A 137 16.35 13.61 15.59
C GLY A 137 14.86 13.75 15.92
N TYR A 138 14.11 12.66 15.95
CA TYR A 138 12.65 12.62 16.17
C TYR A 138 12.25 11.66 17.30
N TYR A 139 13.20 11.25 18.15
CA TYR A 139 12.97 10.31 19.23
C TYR A 139 11.80 10.76 20.14
N PRO A 140 10.90 9.84 20.59
CA PRO A 140 10.96 8.39 20.44
C PRO A 140 10.43 7.82 19.13
N ALA A 141 10.05 8.65 18.15
CA ALA A 141 9.64 8.14 16.85
C ALA A 141 10.73 7.29 16.17
N GLN A 142 10.30 6.22 15.53
CA GLN A 142 11.15 5.35 14.70
C GLN A 142 10.74 5.55 13.24
N VAL A 143 11.55 6.30 12.52
CA VAL A 143 11.34 6.54 11.08
C VAL A 143 11.96 5.40 10.31
N CYS A 144 11.16 4.71 9.50
CA CYS A 144 11.58 3.50 8.81
C CYS A 144 11.58 3.67 7.28
N PHE A 145 12.46 2.93 6.61
CA PHE A 145 12.35 2.72 5.18
C PHE A 145 11.47 1.49 4.93
N PRO A 146 10.47 1.55 4.03
CA PRO A 146 9.61 0.41 3.77
C PRO A 146 10.42 -0.86 3.40
N PRO A 147 9.88 -2.04 3.74
CA PRO A 147 8.50 -2.33 4.15
C PRO A 147 8.17 -2.08 5.64
N MET A 148 9.12 -1.64 6.45
CA MET A 148 8.87 -1.36 7.86
C MET A 148 7.99 -0.11 8.03
N GLU A 149 7.15 -0.09 9.08
CA GLU A 149 6.24 1.01 9.38
C GLU A 149 6.94 2.07 10.26
N THR A 150 6.74 3.35 9.91
CA THR A 150 7.18 4.46 10.78
C THR A 150 6.29 4.52 12.01
N ASP A 151 6.89 4.38 13.20
CA ASP A 151 6.20 4.43 14.48
C ASP A 151 6.52 5.74 15.20
N MET A 152 5.47 6.52 15.52
CA MET A 152 5.57 7.75 16.30
C MET A 152 5.00 7.61 17.71
N GLY A 153 4.66 6.39 18.14
CA GLY A 153 4.05 6.10 19.44
C GLY A 153 2.55 6.44 19.54
N TYR A 154 1.92 6.93 18.47
CA TYR A 154 0.50 7.27 18.40
C TYR A 154 -0.31 6.15 17.73
N LYS A 155 -1.49 5.87 18.32
CA LYS A 155 -2.39 4.82 17.85
C LYS A 155 -3.22 5.30 16.65
N THR A 156 -2.93 4.81 15.44
CA THR A 156 -3.63 5.20 14.21
C THR A 156 -5.09 4.73 14.15
N TYR A 157 -5.52 3.90 15.09
CA TYR A 157 -6.90 3.44 15.22
C TYR A 157 -7.77 4.28 16.19
N GLN A 158 -7.21 5.39 16.73
CA GLN A 158 -7.91 6.35 17.60
C GLN A 158 -7.81 7.76 17.01
N SER A 159 -8.96 8.40 16.73
CA SER A 159 -8.96 9.75 16.14
C SER A 159 -8.30 10.80 17.03
N SER A 160 -8.45 10.69 18.35
CA SER A 160 -7.79 11.59 19.31
C SER A 160 -6.26 11.50 19.23
N GLU A 161 -5.71 10.29 19.13
CA GLU A 161 -4.27 10.05 19.00
C GLU A 161 -3.73 10.58 17.66
N VAL A 162 -4.45 10.30 16.56
CA VAL A 162 -4.10 10.83 15.25
C VAL A 162 -4.07 12.36 15.25
N LEU A 163 -5.07 13.02 15.87
CA LEU A 163 -5.09 14.48 15.95
C LEU A 163 -3.99 15.02 16.87
N SER A 164 -3.71 14.38 18.00
CA SER A 164 -2.61 14.76 18.89
C SER A 164 -1.26 14.68 18.18
N ALA A 165 -1.04 13.62 17.40
CA ALA A 165 0.19 13.47 16.61
C ALA A 165 0.43 14.64 15.64
N THR A 166 -0.63 15.27 15.11
CA THR A 166 -0.48 16.41 14.17
C THR A 166 0.12 17.65 14.83
N GLU A 167 0.05 17.76 16.16
CA GLU A 167 0.54 18.92 16.95
C GLU A 167 1.97 18.73 17.44
N ASP A 168 2.47 17.50 17.47
CA ASP A 168 3.74 17.16 18.09
C ASP A 168 4.93 17.46 17.16
N ASP A 169 5.53 18.63 17.32
CA ASP A 169 6.75 19.00 16.55
C ASP A 169 8.00 18.17 16.92
N THR A 170 7.96 17.44 18.04
CA THR A 170 9.10 16.65 18.52
C THR A 170 9.27 15.36 17.70
N VAL A 171 8.18 14.63 17.49
CA VAL A 171 8.20 13.31 16.85
C VAL A 171 7.67 13.30 15.42
N ASN A 172 6.84 14.29 15.04
CA ASN A 172 6.15 14.29 13.75
C ASN A 172 7.01 14.88 12.62
N ILE A 173 7.79 14.02 11.97
CA ILE A 173 8.63 14.37 10.83
C ILE A 173 7.81 14.94 9.65
N TYR A 174 6.52 14.57 9.51
CA TYR A 174 5.68 14.99 8.38
C TYR A 174 5.37 16.48 8.39
N ARG A 175 5.53 17.17 9.54
CA ARG A 175 5.47 18.63 9.60
C ARG A 175 6.63 19.27 8.84
N HIS A 176 7.83 18.67 8.93
CA HIS A 176 8.98 19.09 8.12
C HIS A 176 8.76 18.76 6.63
N VAL A 177 8.30 17.53 6.34
CA VAL A 177 7.96 17.10 4.97
C VAL A 177 6.96 18.06 4.31
N TYR A 178 5.91 18.46 5.04
CA TYR A 178 4.94 19.45 4.55
C TYR A 178 5.61 20.76 4.14
N ARG A 179 6.42 21.36 5.03
CA ARG A 179 7.08 22.65 4.78
C ARG A 179 8.04 22.60 3.59
N GLN A 180 8.70 21.47 3.37
CA GLN A 180 9.68 21.33 2.29
C GLN A 180 9.06 20.91 0.95
N LEU A 181 8.04 20.08 0.97
CA LEU A 181 7.55 19.44 -0.25
C LEU A 181 6.13 19.84 -0.66
N VAL A 182 5.25 20.17 0.28
CA VAL A 182 3.83 20.45 0.00
C VAL A 182 3.56 21.95 -0.08
N GLU A 183 3.96 22.70 0.94
CA GLU A 183 3.68 24.13 1.05
C GLU A 183 4.21 24.95 -0.15
N PRO A 184 5.44 24.76 -0.65
CA PRO A 184 5.94 25.49 -1.81
C PRO A 184 5.13 25.21 -3.10
N VAL A 185 4.52 24.03 -3.20
CA VAL A 185 3.65 23.70 -4.34
C VAL A 185 2.30 24.40 -4.21
N ILE A 186 1.73 24.45 -3.01
CA ILE A 186 0.48 25.20 -2.77
C ILE A 186 0.69 26.69 -3.09
N GLU A 187 1.80 27.31 -2.65
CA GLU A 187 2.12 28.72 -2.91
C GLU A 187 2.29 29.02 -4.41
N ARG A 188 2.94 28.11 -5.14
CA ARG A 188 3.15 28.27 -6.58
C ARG A 188 1.88 28.06 -7.39
N GLU A 189 1.13 27.01 -7.10
CA GLU A 189 -0.03 26.60 -7.90
C GLU A 189 -1.31 27.35 -7.51
N CYS A 190 -1.46 27.78 -6.26
CA CYS A 190 -2.67 28.37 -5.70
C CYS A 190 -3.93 27.53 -6.03
N PRO A 191 -3.99 26.25 -5.65
CA PRO A 191 -5.10 25.37 -6.00
C PRO A 191 -6.38 25.79 -5.28
N ALA A 192 -7.53 25.68 -5.94
CA ALA A 192 -8.84 25.86 -5.31
C ALA A 192 -9.26 24.59 -4.53
N MET A 193 -8.76 23.42 -4.95
CA MET A 193 -9.03 22.13 -4.32
C MET A 193 -7.76 21.29 -4.18
N ILE A 194 -7.62 20.64 -3.02
CA ILE A 194 -6.58 19.64 -2.77
C ILE A 194 -7.26 18.29 -2.51
N GLY A 195 -6.93 17.29 -3.32
CA GLY A 195 -7.35 15.89 -3.11
C GLY A 195 -6.21 15.07 -2.52
N ILE A 196 -6.47 14.33 -1.44
CA ILE A 196 -5.46 13.46 -0.79
C ILE A 196 -5.94 12.01 -0.82
N SER A 197 -5.13 11.12 -1.39
CA SER A 197 -5.46 9.69 -1.53
C SER A 197 -4.86 8.87 -0.40
N VAL A 198 -5.70 8.34 0.50
CA VAL A 198 -5.30 7.59 1.70
C VAL A 198 -5.63 6.11 1.53
N VAL A 199 -4.62 5.26 1.45
CA VAL A 199 -4.78 3.85 1.10
C VAL A 199 -4.29 2.87 2.16
N GLN A 200 -3.56 3.38 3.17
CA GLN A 200 -3.09 2.60 4.32
C GLN A 200 -3.32 3.36 5.63
N LYS A 201 -3.50 2.62 6.74
CA LYS A 201 -3.71 3.21 8.08
C LYS A 201 -2.57 4.13 8.52
N LYS A 202 -1.33 3.77 8.20
CA LYS A 202 -0.13 4.57 8.52
C LYS A 202 -0.09 5.93 7.81
N GLN A 203 -0.84 6.10 6.74
CA GLN A 203 -1.00 7.39 6.06
C GLN A 203 -1.94 8.37 6.77
N LEU A 204 -2.64 7.95 7.82
CA LEU A 204 -3.57 8.84 8.55
C LEU A 204 -2.84 10.01 9.21
N ILE A 205 -1.77 9.76 9.96
CA ILE A 205 -1.03 10.83 10.65
C ILE A 205 -0.44 11.83 9.65
N PRO A 206 0.32 11.45 8.60
CA PRO A 206 0.78 12.43 7.60
C PRO A 206 -0.36 13.16 6.90
N THR A 207 -1.46 12.47 6.57
CA THR A 207 -2.64 13.10 5.95
C THR A 207 -3.23 14.19 6.83
N PHE A 208 -3.55 13.88 8.09
CA PHE A 208 -4.14 14.85 8.99
C PHE A 208 -3.14 15.96 9.38
N THR A 209 -1.85 15.67 9.43
CA THR A 209 -0.80 16.68 9.58
C THR A 209 -0.84 17.68 8.42
N PHE A 210 -0.91 17.20 7.18
CA PHE A 210 -1.00 18.08 6.01
C PHE A 210 -2.31 18.87 6.00
N CYS A 211 -3.45 18.21 6.23
CA CYS A 211 -4.76 18.87 6.30
C CYS A 211 -4.76 20.03 7.31
N ARG A 212 -4.24 19.77 8.52
CA ARG A 212 -4.14 20.77 9.56
C ARG A 212 -3.27 21.96 9.14
N MET A 213 -2.06 21.70 8.69
CA MET A 213 -1.12 22.76 8.28
C MET A 213 -1.65 23.57 7.10
N ILE A 214 -2.37 22.91 6.16
CA ILE A 214 -3.04 23.62 5.05
C ILE A 214 -4.15 24.52 5.61
N LYS A 215 -5.05 24.00 6.44
CA LYS A 215 -6.20 24.77 6.96
C LYS A 215 -5.79 25.90 7.89
N GLU A 216 -4.68 25.77 8.63
CA GLU A 216 -4.13 26.84 9.46
C GLU A 216 -3.63 28.02 8.64
N LYS A 217 -3.06 27.81 7.45
CA LYS A 217 -2.49 28.88 6.61
C LYS A 217 -3.39 29.27 5.42
N TYR A 218 -4.14 28.32 4.86
CA TYR A 218 -4.96 28.47 3.66
C TYR A 218 -6.39 27.95 3.91
N PRO A 219 -7.19 28.59 4.79
CA PRO A 219 -8.50 28.07 5.22
C PRO A 219 -9.51 27.92 4.08
N ASP A 220 -9.38 28.71 3.01
CA ASP A 220 -10.32 28.73 1.88
C ASP A 220 -10.08 27.61 0.85
N ILE A 221 -8.95 26.93 0.88
CA ILE A 221 -8.69 25.80 -0.01
C ILE A 221 -9.59 24.62 0.40
N HIS A 222 -10.38 24.11 -0.54
CA HIS A 222 -11.20 22.94 -0.29
C HIS A 222 -10.33 21.66 -0.24
N ILE A 223 -10.33 20.97 0.87
CA ILE A 223 -9.60 19.70 1.05
C ILE A 223 -10.60 18.54 0.98
N THR A 224 -10.36 17.60 0.05
CA THR A 224 -11.11 16.36 -0.05
C THR A 224 -10.20 15.15 0.18
N LEU A 225 -10.64 14.21 1.02
CA LEU A 225 -9.95 12.95 1.27
C LEU A 225 -10.60 11.83 0.45
N GLY A 226 -9.82 10.89 -0.04
CA GLY A 226 -10.30 9.71 -0.75
C GLY A 226 -9.42 8.48 -0.51
N GLY A 227 -9.75 7.38 -1.17
CA GLY A 227 -9.03 6.11 -1.07
C GLY A 227 -9.76 5.07 -0.23
N ASN A 228 -9.24 3.85 -0.22
CA ASN A 228 -9.91 2.71 0.41
C ASN A 228 -10.05 2.86 1.93
N ILE A 229 -9.07 3.46 2.61
CA ILE A 229 -9.11 3.68 4.06
C ILE A 229 -10.24 4.66 4.41
N ILE A 230 -10.37 5.75 3.67
CA ILE A 230 -11.44 6.74 3.86
C ILE A 230 -12.80 6.07 3.65
N THR A 231 -12.94 5.25 2.62
CA THR A 231 -14.18 4.49 2.38
C THR A 231 -14.50 3.51 3.52
N ARG A 232 -13.50 2.82 4.06
CA ARG A 232 -13.67 1.90 5.20
C ARG A 232 -13.97 2.61 6.52
N MET A 233 -13.62 3.90 6.63
CA MET A 233 -13.92 4.76 7.77
C MET A 233 -15.26 5.52 7.64
N ARG A 234 -16.04 5.31 6.58
CA ARG A 234 -17.25 6.10 6.26
C ARG A 234 -18.24 6.24 7.40
N ASP A 235 -18.43 5.17 8.19
CA ASP A 235 -19.39 5.19 9.32
C ASP A 235 -18.91 6.13 10.44
N VAL A 236 -17.60 6.23 10.65
CA VAL A 236 -17.00 7.12 11.65
C VAL A 236 -16.98 8.55 11.13
N LEU A 237 -16.56 8.74 9.89
CA LEU A 237 -16.47 10.07 9.28
C LEU A 237 -17.82 10.78 9.27
N ALA A 238 -18.92 10.06 9.05
CA ALA A 238 -20.27 10.63 9.06
C ALA A 238 -20.67 11.27 10.41
N HIS A 239 -19.95 10.96 11.51
CA HIS A 239 -20.31 11.39 12.86
C HIS A 239 -19.15 12.03 13.64
N ASN A 240 -17.94 12.12 13.10
CA ASN A 240 -16.75 12.62 13.80
C ASN A 240 -16.40 14.06 13.37
N SER A 241 -16.97 15.04 14.09
CA SER A 241 -16.75 16.46 13.81
C SER A 241 -15.32 16.93 14.11
N ALA A 242 -14.58 16.24 14.97
CA ALA A 242 -13.20 16.60 15.31
C ALA A 242 -12.26 16.38 14.12
N LEU A 243 -12.45 15.28 13.38
CA LEU A 243 -11.71 15.03 12.15
C LEU A 243 -12.07 16.06 11.07
N PHE A 244 -13.38 16.34 10.88
CA PHE A 244 -13.87 17.34 9.90
C PHE A 244 -13.51 18.79 10.23
N ARG A 245 -12.72 19.04 11.27
CA ARG A 245 -12.11 20.35 11.49
C ARG A 245 -11.05 20.69 10.44
N TRP A 246 -10.39 19.69 9.86
CA TRP A 246 -9.19 19.86 9.07
C TRP A 246 -9.36 19.53 7.58
N PHE A 247 -10.55 19.10 7.16
CA PHE A 247 -10.90 18.89 5.76
C PHE A 247 -12.38 19.15 5.52
N ASP A 248 -12.82 19.28 4.28
CA ASP A 248 -14.16 19.72 3.91
C ASP A 248 -15.05 18.58 3.42
N SER A 249 -14.46 17.60 2.75
CA SER A 249 -15.21 16.47 2.20
C SER A 249 -14.39 15.18 2.11
N ALA A 250 -15.09 14.05 2.02
CA ALA A 250 -14.53 12.73 1.81
C ALA A 250 -15.23 12.03 0.66
N VAL A 251 -14.47 11.64 -0.34
CA VAL A 251 -14.94 10.86 -1.50
C VAL A 251 -14.83 9.38 -1.17
N LEU A 252 -15.94 8.67 -1.27
CA LEU A 252 -16.06 7.25 -0.94
C LEU A 252 -16.03 6.39 -2.20
N TYR A 253 -15.57 5.15 -2.05
CA TYR A 253 -15.54 4.15 -3.11
C TYR A 253 -14.68 4.59 -4.30
N GLU A 254 -15.30 4.76 -5.47
CA GLU A 254 -14.63 5.15 -6.71
C GLU A 254 -14.67 6.67 -6.86
N GLY A 255 -13.50 7.26 -7.02
CA GLY A 255 -13.33 8.70 -6.90
C GLY A 255 -13.53 9.49 -8.20
N GLU A 256 -13.46 8.85 -9.36
CA GLU A 256 -13.32 9.54 -10.65
C GLU A 256 -14.49 10.49 -10.94
N ASP A 257 -15.71 9.98 -10.90
CA ASP A 257 -16.89 10.82 -11.14
C ASP A 257 -17.15 11.78 -9.99
N ALA A 258 -16.98 11.30 -8.75
CA ALA A 258 -17.24 12.11 -7.56
C ALA A 258 -16.32 13.33 -7.48
N ILE A 259 -15.00 13.15 -7.69
CA ILE A 259 -14.03 14.26 -7.66
C ILE A 259 -14.27 15.25 -8.81
N LEU A 260 -14.67 14.75 -9.99
CA LEU A 260 -14.99 15.60 -11.14
C LEU A 260 -16.22 16.47 -10.86
N HIS A 261 -17.28 15.88 -10.30
CA HIS A 261 -18.48 16.64 -9.93
C HIS A 261 -18.18 17.65 -8.81
N LEU A 262 -17.40 17.24 -7.79
CA LEU A 262 -16.98 18.13 -6.73
C LEU A 262 -16.15 19.31 -7.26
N ALA A 263 -15.17 19.04 -8.15
CA ALA A 263 -14.37 20.07 -8.77
C ALA A 263 -15.23 21.09 -9.55
N ARG A 264 -16.21 20.61 -10.31
CA ARG A 264 -17.15 21.49 -11.05
C ARG A 264 -18.01 22.33 -10.11
N ALA A 265 -18.53 21.72 -9.04
CA ALA A 265 -19.34 22.43 -8.06
C ALA A 265 -18.55 23.56 -7.38
N ILE A 266 -17.30 23.28 -7.00
CA ILE A 266 -16.39 24.29 -6.40
C ILE A 266 -16.08 25.41 -7.42
N ASP A 267 -15.77 25.07 -8.67
CA ASP A 267 -15.49 26.04 -9.75
C ASP A 267 -16.70 26.96 -10.03
N ASN A 268 -17.91 26.43 -9.89
CA ASN A 268 -19.18 27.16 -10.00
C ASN A 268 -19.58 27.91 -8.70
N HIS A 269 -18.76 27.88 -7.66
CA HIS A 269 -19.07 28.45 -6.33
C HIS A 269 -20.35 27.87 -5.68
N GLU A 270 -20.70 26.61 -5.99
CA GLU A 270 -21.80 25.91 -5.36
C GLU A 270 -21.45 25.57 -3.91
N THR A 271 -22.42 25.68 -3.01
CA THR A 271 -22.27 25.36 -1.58
C THR A 271 -23.12 24.16 -1.15
N ASP A 272 -24.04 23.71 -2.01
CA ASP A 272 -24.87 22.54 -1.79
C ASP A 272 -24.31 21.32 -2.55
N PHE A 273 -23.71 20.40 -1.83
CA PHE A 273 -23.17 19.15 -2.36
C PHE A 273 -24.10 17.94 -2.13
N SER A 274 -25.35 18.15 -1.72
CA SER A 274 -26.29 17.08 -1.37
C SER A 274 -26.59 16.10 -2.50
N ARG A 275 -26.41 16.52 -3.76
CA ARG A 275 -26.67 15.72 -4.96
C ARG A 275 -25.43 14.98 -5.48
N LEU A 276 -24.25 15.26 -4.94
CA LEU A 276 -23.03 14.62 -5.40
C LEU A 276 -22.96 13.17 -4.88
N PRO A 277 -22.75 12.17 -5.74
CA PRO A 277 -22.65 10.79 -5.28
C PRO A 277 -21.34 10.53 -4.53
N ASN A 278 -21.32 9.47 -3.75
CA ASN A 278 -20.13 8.98 -3.06
C ASN A 278 -19.45 10.04 -2.16
N LEU A 279 -20.19 10.96 -1.56
CA LEU A 279 -19.62 12.09 -0.82
C LEU A 279 -20.12 12.16 0.64
N ILE A 280 -19.19 12.36 1.56
CA ILE A 280 -19.44 12.92 2.88
C ILE A 280 -18.84 14.33 2.87
N TYR A 281 -19.58 15.33 3.34
CA TYR A 281 -19.10 16.72 3.37
C TYR A 281 -19.61 17.43 4.61
N LYS A 282 -18.97 18.55 4.95
CA LYS A 282 -19.38 19.42 6.04
C LYS A 282 -19.78 20.79 5.51
N ASP A 283 -20.89 21.30 6.01
CA ASP A 283 -21.34 22.67 5.80
C ASP A 283 -21.65 23.36 7.15
N LYS A 284 -22.30 24.52 7.09
CA LYS A 284 -22.72 25.29 8.28
C LYS A 284 -23.77 24.57 9.15
N HIS A 285 -24.45 23.55 8.62
CA HIS A 285 -25.47 22.77 9.31
C HIS A 285 -24.91 21.47 9.94
N GLY A 286 -23.68 21.09 9.58
CA GLY A 286 -23.03 19.90 10.13
C GLY A 286 -22.41 19.00 9.07
N ILE A 287 -22.25 17.71 9.41
CA ILE A 287 -21.72 16.67 8.52
C ILE A 287 -22.89 15.98 7.82
N HIS A 288 -22.79 15.85 6.51
CA HIS A 288 -23.76 15.20 5.64
C HIS A 288 -23.13 14.02 4.93
N ALA A 289 -23.78 12.88 4.95
CA ALA A 289 -23.40 11.69 4.19
C ALA A 289 -24.42 11.42 3.09
N ASN A 290 -24.05 11.61 1.83
CA ASN A 290 -24.93 11.38 0.71
C ASN A 290 -25.19 9.89 0.52
N THR A 291 -26.46 9.52 0.34
CA THR A 291 -26.90 8.11 0.22
C THR A 291 -26.69 7.53 -1.17
N THR A 292 -26.53 8.38 -2.17
CA THR A 292 -26.32 7.96 -3.56
C THR A 292 -24.92 7.40 -3.74
N VAL A 293 -24.82 6.12 -4.08
CA VAL A 293 -23.56 5.44 -4.40
C VAL A 293 -23.56 5.04 -5.85
N THR A 294 -22.59 5.54 -6.60
CA THR A 294 -22.39 5.22 -8.02
C THR A 294 -21.08 4.43 -8.21
N SER A 295 -21.01 3.71 -9.29
CA SER A 295 -19.81 3.03 -9.78
C SER A 295 -19.50 3.49 -11.19
N VAL A 296 -18.22 3.74 -11.46
CA VAL A 296 -17.76 4.27 -12.74
C VAL A 296 -17.82 3.20 -13.84
N ASP A 297 -18.16 3.59 -15.05
CA ASP A 297 -17.91 2.75 -16.22
C ASP A 297 -16.43 2.83 -16.58
N ILE A 298 -15.66 1.80 -16.19
CA ILE A 298 -14.20 1.77 -16.37
C ILE A 298 -13.79 1.76 -17.85
N THR A 299 -14.69 1.42 -18.78
CA THR A 299 -14.41 1.43 -20.22
C THR A 299 -14.37 2.86 -20.79
N GLN A 300 -14.95 3.83 -20.09
CA GLN A 300 -14.99 5.24 -20.48
C GLN A 300 -13.87 6.07 -19.83
N LEU A 301 -13.15 5.49 -18.88
CA LEU A 301 -12.02 6.16 -18.24
C LEU A 301 -10.87 6.36 -19.24
N PRO A 302 -10.23 7.52 -19.24
CA PRO A 302 -8.98 7.69 -19.98
C PRO A 302 -7.88 6.79 -19.38
N PRO A 303 -6.84 6.44 -20.16
CA PRO A 303 -5.64 5.82 -19.62
C PRO A 303 -5.05 6.66 -18.48
N PRO A 304 -4.43 6.05 -17.46
CA PRO A 304 -3.78 6.79 -16.38
C PRO A 304 -2.74 7.78 -16.91
N ASP A 305 -2.71 8.99 -16.38
CA ASP A 305 -1.76 10.03 -16.79
C ASP A 305 -0.67 10.24 -15.72
N PHE A 306 0.52 9.71 -15.99
CA PHE A 306 1.67 9.80 -15.08
C PHE A 306 2.49 11.09 -15.26
N ASP A 307 2.12 12.01 -16.16
CA ASP A 307 2.86 13.25 -16.40
C ASP A 307 2.82 14.16 -15.18
N GLY A 308 4.00 14.57 -14.72
CA GLY A 308 4.17 15.39 -13.53
C GLY A 308 4.57 14.62 -12.27
N LEU A 309 4.48 13.27 -12.29
CA LEU A 309 5.09 12.46 -11.23
C LEU A 309 6.61 12.36 -11.42
N PRO A 310 7.38 12.29 -10.33
CA PRO A 310 8.84 12.21 -10.38
C PRO A 310 9.30 10.76 -10.66
N LEU A 311 9.01 10.25 -11.88
CA LEU A 311 9.19 8.83 -12.23
C LEU A 311 10.62 8.31 -12.05
N SER A 312 11.63 9.18 -12.14
CA SER A 312 13.04 8.82 -11.92
C SER A 312 13.43 8.70 -10.44
N LYS A 313 12.56 9.11 -9.51
CA LYS A 313 12.83 9.09 -8.07
C LYS A 313 12.39 7.80 -7.38
N TYR A 314 11.66 6.93 -8.07
CA TYR A 314 11.31 5.64 -7.48
C TYR A 314 12.56 4.80 -7.24
N PHE A 315 12.50 3.95 -6.20
CA PHE A 315 13.62 3.14 -5.73
C PHE A 315 13.68 1.82 -6.50
N VAL A 316 13.86 1.92 -7.80
CA VAL A 316 13.98 0.81 -8.76
C VAL A 316 14.91 1.21 -9.89
N PRO A 317 15.63 0.27 -10.51
CA PRO A 317 16.51 0.55 -11.66
C PRO A 317 15.72 0.75 -12.95
N ASN A 318 14.52 0.17 -13.04
CA ASN A 318 13.64 0.25 -14.20
C ASN A 318 12.24 0.62 -13.72
N LEU A 319 11.63 1.59 -14.39
CA LEU A 319 10.28 2.04 -14.07
C LEU A 319 9.27 0.89 -14.19
N ILE A 320 8.46 0.72 -13.15
CA ILE A 320 7.30 -0.15 -13.14
C ILE A 320 6.06 0.74 -13.12
N LEU A 321 5.15 0.55 -14.07
CA LEU A 321 3.88 1.27 -14.08
C LEU A 321 2.74 0.36 -13.58
N PRO A 322 2.02 0.79 -12.55
CA PRO A 322 0.81 0.12 -12.14
C PRO A 322 -0.29 0.34 -13.18
N TYR A 323 -1.08 -0.70 -13.42
CA TYR A 323 -2.22 -0.64 -14.33
C TYR A 323 -3.39 -1.45 -13.76
N LEU A 324 -4.62 -1.02 -14.02
CA LEU A 324 -5.84 -1.68 -13.56
C LEU A 324 -6.75 -2.00 -14.74
N ALA A 325 -6.90 -3.28 -15.05
CA ALA A 325 -7.75 -3.77 -16.12
C ALA A 325 -9.19 -4.06 -15.66
N THR A 326 -9.35 -4.32 -14.35
CA THR A 326 -10.65 -4.66 -13.75
C THR A 326 -10.90 -3.86 -12.48
N ARG A 327 -12.13 -3.78 -12.04
CA ARG A 327 -12.50 -3.24 -10.73
C ARG A 327 -13.33 -4.26 -9.96
N GLY A 328 -12.95 -4.51 -8.72
CA GLY A 328 -13.57 -5.51 -7.86
C GLY A 328 -13.09 -6.93 -8.14
N CYS A 329 -13.38 -7.83 -7.22
CA CYS A 329 -13.06 -9.24 -7.36
C CYS A 329 -14.25 -9.98 -8.01
N TYR A 330 -13.99 -10.72 -9.10
CA TYR A 330 -15.03 -11.49 -9.79
C TYR A 330 -15.64 -12.60 -8.93
N TRP A 331 -14.88 -13.12 -7.97
CA TRP A 331 -15.37 -14.10 -7.00
C TRP A 331 -16.17 -13.41 -5.88
N GLY A 332 -15.56 -12.50 -5.13
CA GLY A 332 -16.21 -11.63 -4.12
C GLY A 332 -16.95 -12.35 -2.97
N ARG A 333 -16.67 -13.65 -2.72
CA ARG A 333 -17.44 -14.50 -1.78
C ARG A 333 -16.61 -15.09 -0.64
N CYS A 334 -15.30 -14.82 -0.58
CA CYS A 334 -14.46 -15.32 0.49
C CYS A 334 -14.95 -14.79 1.84
N ALA A 335 -15.12 -15.68 2.82
CA ALA A 335 -15.72 -15.35 4.12
C ALA A 335 -14.93 -14.30 4.91
N PHE A 336 -13.62 -14.27 4.75
CA PHE A 336 -12.70 -13.35 5.44
C PHE A 336 -12.56 -11.99 4.76
N CYS A 337 -12.89 -11.88 3.47
CA CYS A 337 -12.53 -10.73 2.66
C CYS A 337 -13.58 -9.61 2.74
N ASP A 338 -13.16 -8.42 3.08
CA ASP A 338 -14.03 -7.24 3.13
C ASP A 338 -14.01 -6.39 1.85
N HIS A 339 -13.23 -6.78 0.84
CA HIS A 339 -13.03 -6.04 -0.39
C HIS A 339 -14.34 -5.64 -1.09
N SER A 340 -15.21 -6.63 -1.40
CA SER A 340 -16.45 -6.40 -2.14
C SER A 340 -17.51 -5.58 -1.40
N GLN A 341 -17.40 -5.44 -0.08
CA GLN A 341 -18.31 -4.70 0.77
C GLN A 341 -17.66 -3.46 1.40
N GLY A 342 -16.36 -3.52 1.58
CA GLY A 342 -15.57 -2.44 2.16
C GLY A 342 -15.41 -1.25 1.26
N TYR A 343 -15.01 -1.44 0.02
CA TYR A 343 -14.64 -0.33 -0.88
C TYR A 343 -14.90 -0.55 -2.39
N THR A 344 -15.23 -1.75 -2.87
CA THR A 344 -15.60 -2.00 -4.28
C THR A 344 -16.78 -2.93 -4.38
N ARG A 345 -17.91 -2.47 -4.94
CA ARG A 345 -19.19 -3.20 -4.88
C ARG A 345 -19.46 -4.14 -6.05
N LYS A 346 -18.95 -3.84 -7.24
CA LYS A 346 -19.26 -4.59 -8.48
C LYS A 346 -18.00 -4.92 -9.25
N TYR A 347 -17.93 -6.14 -9.74
CA TYR A 347 -16.90 -6.52 -10.69
C TYR A 347 -17.18 -5.95 -12.08
N ARG A 348 -16.19 -5.33 -12.71
CA ARG A 348 -16.18 -4.82 -14.08
C ARG A 348 -14.80 -5.02 -14.68
N ALA A 349 -14.73 -5.23 -16.00
CA ALA A 349 -13.49 -5.41 -16.73
C ALA A 349 -13.47 -4.55 -18.00
N LYS A 350 -12.31 -4.02 -18.37
CA LYS A 350 -12.09 -3.41 -19.68
C LYS A 350 -12.02 -4.51 -20.74
N PRO A 351 -12.44 -4.22 -22.01
CA PRO A 351 -12.15 -5.09 -23.15
C PRO A 351 -10.64 -5.30 -23.30
N VAL A 352 -10.23 -6.50 -23.70
CA VAL A 352 -8.79 -6.83 -23.81
C VAL A 352 -8.10 -5.92 -24.85
N GLU A 353 -8.78 -5.59 -25.92
CA GLU A 353 -8.29 -4.68 -26.97
C GLU A 353 -7.95 -3.31 -26.36
N GLN A 354 -8.84 -2.75 -25.55
CA GLN A 354 -8.59 -1.49 -24.85
C GLN A 354 -7.40 -1.59 -23.89
N ILE A 355 -7.28 -2.71 -23.15
CA ILE A 355 -6.14 -2.94 -22.25
C ILE A 355 -4.83 -2.87 -23.04
N ILE A 356 -4.76 -3.55 -24.19
CA ILE A 356 -3.56 -3.57 -25.04
C ILE A 356 -3.22 -2.16 -25.54
N ASP A 357 -4.20 -1.45 -26.10
CA ASP A 357 -4.00 -0.10 -26.64
C ASP A 357 -3.51 0.88 -25.56
N GLU A 358 -4.07 0.80 -24.36
CA GLU A 358 -3.63 1.62 -23.21
C GLU A 358 -2.21 1.26 -22.77
N ILE A 359 -1.86 -0.03 -22.68
CA ILE A 359 -0.50 -0.50 -22.31
C ILE A 359 0.52 -0.07 -23.35
N GLU A 360 0.24 -0.21 -24.65
CA GLU A 360 1.13 0.24 -25.72
C GLU A 360 1.33 1.77 -25.66
N SER A 361 0.27 2.53 -25.42
CA SER A 361 0.35 3.98 -25.25
C SER A 361 1.24 4.36 -24.07
N LEU A 362 1.05 3.76 -22.88
CA LEU A 362 1.85 4.02 -21.69
C LEU A 362 3.32 3.61 -21.89
N LYS A 363 3.55 2.42 -22.47
CA LYS A 363 4.88 1.93 -22.82
C LYS A 363 5.64 2.91 -23.70
N ASN A 364 5.00 3.37 -24.77
CA ASN A 364 5.63 4.28 -25.74
C ASN A 364 5.85 5.68 -25.14
N LYS A 365 4.88 6.19 -24.38
CA LYS A 365 4.96 7.51 -23.75
C LYS A 365 6.07 7.61 -22.70
N HIS A 366 6.22 6.58 -21.86
CA HIS A 366 7.14 6.61 -20.71
C HIS A 366 8.40 5.77 -20.90
N GLY A 367 8.57 5.09 -22.05
CA GLY A 367 9.70 4.20 -22.29
C GLY A 367 9.75 3.00 -21.31
N CYS A 368 8.60 2.62 -20.74
CA CYS A 368 8.49 1.60 -19.70
C CYS A 368 8.07 0.26 -20.31
N ARG A 369 8.68 -0.85 -19.86
CA ARG A 369 8.29 -2.20 -20.28
C ARG A 369 7.75 -3.07 -19.14
N HIS A 370 7.84 -2.61 -17.89
CA HIS A 370 7.41 -3.35 -16.72
C HIS A 370 6.06 -2.83 -16.24
N PHE A 371 5.09 -3.73 -16.14
CA PHE A 371 3.73 -3.41 -15.70
C PHE A 371 3.31 -4.29 -14.52
N HIS A 372 2.83 -3.65 -13.47
CA HIS A 372 2.16 -4.31 -12.38
C HIS A 372 0.65 -4.15 -12.55
N PHE A 373 -0.04 -5.24 -12.94
CA PHE A 373 -1.50 -5.24 -12.96
C PHE A 373 -2.00 -5.38 -11.53
N THR A 374 -2.51 -4.28 -10.98
CA THR A 374 -2.90 -4.14 -9.57
C THR A 374 -4.31 -4.65 -9.29
N ASP A 375 -4.82 -5.48 -10.17
CA ASP A 375 -6.14 -6.10 -10.07
C ASP A 375 -6.22 -7.04 -8.86
N GLU A 376 -7.36 -7.07 -8.17
CA GLU A 376 -7.59 -7.93 -7.01
C GLU A 376 -7.50 -9.42 -7.34
N SER A 377 -7.91 -9.80 -8.52
CA SER A 377 -7.69 -11.11 -9.12
C SER A 377 -8.21 -11.11 -10.55
N TYR A 378 -7.41 -11.63 -11.47
CA TYR A 378 -7.84 -11.83 -12.85
C TYR A 378 -8.78 -13.01 -13.00
N PRO A 379 -9.94 -12.86 -13.67
CA PRO A 379 -10.72 -14.01 -14.10
C PRO A 379 -9.92 -14.86 -15.10
N PRO A 380 -10.02 -16.19 -15.04
CA PRO A 380 -9.27 -17.08 -15.92
C PRO A 380 -9.43 -16.77 -17.41
N ALA A 381 -10.64 -16.44 -17.85
CA ALA A 381 -10.90 -16.10 -19.24
C ALA A 381 -10.16 -14.83 -19.70
N LEU A 382 -10.13 -13.79 -18.83
CA LEU A 382 -9.40 -12.55 -19.12
C LEU A 382 -7.89 -12.81 -19.11
N PHE A 383 -7.38 -13.56 -18.14
CA PHE A 383 -5.97 -13.93 -18.05
C PHE A 383 -5.46 -14.62 -19.32
N LYS A 384 -6.20 -15.64 -19.80
CA LYS A 384 -5.88 -16.36 -21.04
C LYS A 384 -5.89 -15.43 -22.26
N ARG A 385 -6.98 -14.67 -22.43
CA ARG A 385 -7.15 -13.81 -23.59
C ARG A 385 -6.14 -12.66 -23.60
N LEU A 386 -5.81 -12.09 -22.44
CA LEU A 386 -4.77 -11.06 -22.32
C LEU A 386 -3.41 -11.62 -22.74
N SER A 387 -3.01 -12.80 -22.24
CA SER A 387 -1.76 -13.46 -22.62
C SER A 387 -1.67 -13.67 -24.13
N GLN A 388 -2.71 -14.22 -24.76
CA GLN A 388 -2.78 -14.43 -26.20
C GLN A 388 -2.65 -13.12 -26.98
N LYS A 389 -3.34 -12.06 -26.56
CA LYS A 389 -3.27 -10.76 -27.26
C LYS A 389 -1.92 -10.07 -27.10
N LEU A 390 -1.28 -10.16 -25.93
CA LEU A 390 0.08 -9.64 -25.72
C LEU A 390 1.10 -10.31 -26.64
N ILE A 391 0.95 -11.62 -26.88
CA ILE A 391 1.78 -12.39 -27.82
C ILE A 391 1.48 -11.95 -29.27
N GLU A 392 0.20 -11.95 -29.66
CA GLU A 392 -0.26 -11.59 -31.03
C GLU A 392 0.27 -10.20 -31.44
N LYS A 393 0.15 -9.24 -30.53
CA LYS A 393 0.59 -7.85 -30.75
C LYS A 393 2.09 -7.64 -30.56
N LYS A 394 2.81 -8.66 -30.05
CA LYS A 394 4.26 -8.58 -29.78
C LYS A 394 4.61 -7.35 -28.92
N THR A 395 3.82 -7.10 -27.88
CA THR A 395 3.98 -5.90 -27.03
C THR A 395 5.35 -5.83 -26.34
N GLY A 396 5.96 -6.99 -26.05
CA GLY A 396 7.30 -7.08 -25.44
C GLY A 396 7.37 -6.49 -24.02
N ILE A 397 6.26 -6.47 -23.31
CA ILE A 397 6.23 -6.08 -21.90
C ILE A 397 6.60 -7.24 -21.00
N SER A 398 7.00 -6.91 -19.76
CA SER A 398 7.06 -7.85 -18.63
C SER A 398 6.00 -7.44 -17.63
N TRP A 399 5.29 -8.41 -17.05
CA TRP A 399 4.17 -8.11 -16.19
C TRP A 399 3.99 -9.08 -15.03
N THR A 400 3.29 -8.62 -14.00
CA THR A 400 2.94 -9.35 -12.78
C THR A 400 1.51 -9.02 -12.37
N THR A 401 0.84 -9.93 -11.64
CA THR A 401 -0.52 -9.71 -11.11
C THR A 401 -0.89 -10.70 -9.99
N HIS A 402 -2.06 -10.50 -9.40
CA HIS A 402 -2.69 -11.42 -8.46
C HIS A 402 -3.62 -12.40 -9.17
N LEU A 403 -3.63 -13.64 -8.72
CA LEU A 403 -4.45 -14.70 -9.33
C LEU A 403 -5.01 -15.64 -8.27
N ARG A 404 -6.20 -16.18 -8.54
CA ARG A 404 -6.80 -17.25 -7.75
C ARG A 404 -6.51 -18.60 -8.41
N PHE A 405 -6.48 -19.65 -7.61
CA PHE A 405 -6.43 -21.01 -8.14
C PHE A 405 -7.83 -21.44 -8.63
N GLU A 406 -7.94 -21.64 -9.93
CA GLU A 406 -9.19 -22.01 -10.60
C GLU A 406 -8.99 -23.24 -11.47
N LYS A 407 -9.91 -24.19 -11.40
CA LYS A 407 -9.85 -25.46 -12.18
C LYS A 407 -9.62 -25.23 -13.68
N SER A 408 -10.15 -24.14 -14.23
CA SER A 408 -9.96 -23.75 -15.64
C SER A 408 -8.53 -23.34 -15.99
N LEU A 409 -7.64 -23.13 -15.01
CA LEU A 409 -6.22 -22.82 -15.18
C LEU A 409 -5.30 -24.04 -15.03
N MET A 410 -5.85 -25.26 -14.90
CA MET A 410 -5.03 -26.48 -14.78
C MET A 410 -4.37 -26.92 -16.12
N ASP A 411 -4.80 -26.37 -17.26
CA ASP A 411 -4.20 -26.64 -18.55
C ASP A 411 -2.80 -25.99 -18.65
N GLU A 412 -1.77 -26.82 -18.90
CA GLU A 412 -0.38 -26.37 -18.98
C GLU A 412 -0.15 -25.36 -20.12
N HIS A 413 -0.94 -25.44 -21.21
CA HIS A 413 -0.83 -24.51 -22.33
C HIS A 413 -1.08 -23.05 -21.93
N VAL A 414 -1.95 -22.82 -20.95
CA VAL A 414 -2.21 -21.49 -20.40
C VAL A 414 -0.95 -20.85 -19.82
N TRP A 415 -0.12 -21.65 -19.15
CA TRP A 415 1.10 -21.18 -18.50
C TRP A 415 2.23 -20.93 -19.48
N LYS A 416 2.30 -21.73 -20.55
CA LYS A 416 3.19 -21.47 -21.68
C LYS A 416 2.85 -20.11 -22.31
N GLU A 417 1.59 -19.87 -22.66
CA GLU A 417 1.15 -18.59 -23.23
C GLU A 417 1.38 -17.42 -22.25
N ALA A 418 1.11 -17.60 -20.96
CA ALA A 418 1.38 -16.57 -19.96
C ALA A 418 2.87 -16.19 -19.91
N ALA A 419 3.77 -17.17 -19.87
CA ALA A 419 5.21 -16.92 -19.89
C ALA A 419 5.67 -16.23 -21.19
N GLU A 420 5.21 -16.70 -22.36
CA GLU A 420 5.50 -16.11 -23.68
C GLU A 420 4.97 -14.67 -23.80
N SER A 421 3.85 -14.34 -23.13
CA SER A 421 3.29 -12.99 -23.07
C SER A 421 4.08 -12.01 -22.19
N GLY A 422 5.08 -12.53 -21.44
CA GLY A 422 5.92 -11.75 -20.54
C GLY A 422 5.51 -11.77 -19.07
N CYS A 423 4.61 -12.67 -18.64
CA CYS A 423 4.30 -12.88 -17.23
C CYS A 423 5.54 -13.40 -16.51
N LYS A 424 5.97 -12.71 -15.41
CA LYS A 424 7.20 -13.04 -14.68
C LYS A 424 6.95 -13.55 -13.28
N SER A 425 5.97 -13.00 -12.59
CA SER A 425 5.61 -13.42 -11.24
C SER A 425 4.10 -13.35 -11.03
N LEU A 426 3.60 -14.20 -10.15
CA LEU A 426 2.19 -14.26 -9.78
C LEU A 426 2.04 -14.37 -8.27
N TYR A 427 1.10 -13.60 -7.74
CA TYR A 427 0.73 -13.59 -6.34
C TYR A 427 -0.57 -14.36 -6.17
N PHE A 428 -0.46 -15.56 -5.61
CA PHE A 428 -1.59 -16.47 -5.45
C PHE A 428 -2.20 -16.38 -4.05
N GLY A 429 -3.51 -16.19 -3.98
CA GLY A 429 -4.26 -16.41 -2.75
C GLY A 429 -4.36 -17.89 -2.46
N TYR A 430 -3.36 -18.46 -1.78
CA TYR A 430 -3.29 -19.84 -1.34
C TYR A 430 -4.21 -20.09 -0.14
N GLU A 431 -4.11 -19.23 0.85
CA GLU A 431 -4.84 -19.09 2.12
C GLU A 431 -4.61 -20.25 3.09
N SER A 432 -4.86 -21.53 2.67
CA SER A 432 -4.69 -22.73 3.49
C SER A 432 -4.35 -23.95 2.65
N GLY A 433 -3.64 -24.91 3.25
CA GLY A 433 -3.35 -26.24 2.69
C GLY A 433 -4.29 -27.33 3.20
N ASN A 434 -5.42 -26.98 3.75
CA ASN A 434 -6.44 -27.92 4.21
C ASN A 434 -7.77 -27.66 3.49
N GLU A 435 -8.36 -28.71 2.89
CA GLU A 435 -9.57 -28.57 2.07
C GLU A 435 -10.78 -28.11 2.87
N ARG A 436 -10.94 -28.58 4.11
CA ARG A 436 -12.03 -28.15 4.99
C ARG A 436 -11.93 -26.65 5.31
N VAL A 437 -10.72 -26.17 5.57
CA VAL A 437 -10.49 -24.74 5.85
C VAL A 437 -10.76 -23.90 4.59
N LEU A 438 -10.31 -24.33 3.42
CA LEU A 438 -10.63 -23.68 2.14
C LEU A 438 -12.14 -23.62 1.86
N GLU A 439 -12.88 -24.66 2.24
CA GLU A 439 -14.34 -24.72 2.13
C GLU A 439 -14.99 -23.73 3.13
N LEU A 440 -14.55 -23.70 4.40
CA LEU A 440 -15.01 -22.73 5.40
C LEU A 440 -14.76 -21.28 4.94
N MET A 441 -13.63 -21.02 4.30
CA MET A 441 -13.28 -19.73 3.71
C MET A 441 -14.12 -19.38 2.46
N ASN A 442 -14.88 -20.33 1.93
CA ASN A 442 -15.60 -20.20 0.66
C ASN A 442 -14.66 -19.84 -0.51
N LYS A 443 -13.49 -20.49 -0.55
CA LYS A 443 -12.44 -20.22 -1.53
C LYS A 443 -12.72 -20.88 -2.89
N ALA A 444 -13.49 -21.96 -2.92
CA ALA A 444 -13.89 -22.74 -4.10
C ALA A 444 -12.70 -23.23 -4.95
N THR A 445 -11.68 -23.74 -4.29
CA THR A 445 -10.53 -24.43 -4.88
C THR A 445 -10.22 -25.69 -4.07
N ASN A 446 -9.31 -26.54 -4.54
CA ASN A 446 -8.82 -27.70 -3.84
C ASN A 446 -7.31 -27.88 -4.04
N LEU A 447 -6.70 -28.76 -3.23
CA LEU A 447 -5.25 -28.94 -3.19
C LEU A 447 -4.67 -29.46 -4.51
N GLU A 448 -5.39 -30.32 -5.23
CA GLU A 448 -4.94 -30.83 -6.53
C GLU A 448 -4.90 -29.71 -7.59
N THR A 449 -5.89 -28.81 -7.60
CA THR A 449 -5.90 -27.62 -8.46
C THR A 449 -4.74 -26.71 -8.13
N ILE A 450 -4.48 -26.44 -6.83
CA ILE A 450 -3.38 -25.59 -6.37
C ILE A 450 -2.04 -26.18 -6.83
N LYS A 451 -1.78 -27.45 -6.52
CA LYS A 451 -0.54 -28.17 -6.86
C LYS A 451 -0.28 -28.17 -8.37
N THR A 452 -1.31 -28.47 -9.17
CA THR A 452 -1.20 -28.53 -10.62
C THR A 452 -0.82 -27.17 -11.21
N ILE A 453 -1.47 -26.10 -10.77
CA ILE A 453 -1.21 -24.74 -11.22
C ILE A 453 0.20 -24.29 -10.85
N LEU A 454 0.60 -24.47 -9.58
CA LEU A 454 1.95 -24.12 -9.12
C LEU A 454 3.03 -24.83 -9.93
N ARG A 455 2.85 -26.13 -10.19
CA ARG A 455 3.78 -26.92 -10.98
C ARG A 455 3.89 -26.42 -12.44
N HIS A 456 2.76 -26.15 -13.09
CA HIS A 456 2.75 -25.73 -14.49
C HIS A 456 3.35 -24.32 -14.64
N SER A 457 2.93 -23.36 -13.81
CA SER A 457 3.49 -22.00 -13.85
C SER A 457 5.01 -21.98 -13.58
N ALA A 458 5.48 -22.72 -12.56
CA ALA A 458 6.89 -22.82 -12.24
C ALA A 458 7.74 -23.42 -13.38
N ARG A 459 7.22 -24.47 -14.05
CA ARG A 459 7.90 -25.11 -15.22
C ARG A 459 8.11 -24.15 -16.38
N HIS A 460 7.22 -23.18 -16.54
CA HIS A 460 7.33 -22.14 -17.57
C HIS A 460 8.09 -20.87 -17.10
N GLY A 461 8.79 -20.95 -15.97
CA GLY A 461 9.68 -19.89 -15.52
C GLY A 461 8.97 -18.72 -14.82
N ILE A 462 7.70 -18.89 -14.41
CA ILE A 462 6.95 -17.89 -13.66
C ILE A 462 7.24 -18.08 -12.17
N TRP A 463 7.53 -16.98 -11.47
CA TRP A 463 7.70 -16.97 -10.02
C TRP A 463 6.35 -17.06 -9.32
N ASN A 464 6.19 -18.05 -8.46
CA ASN A 464 4.97 -18.26 -7.67
C ASN A 464 5.20 -17.77 -6.23
N HIS A 465 4.43 -16.76 -5.82
CA HIS A 465 4.32 -16.31 -4.45
C HIS A 465 2.99 -16.77 -3.87
N CYS A 466 3.00 -17.51 -2.76
CA CYS A 466 1.80 -18.00 -2.09
C CYS A 466 1.50 -17.16 -0.86
N MET A 467 0.30 -16.55 -0.81
CA MET A 467 -0.19 -15.77 0.32
C MET A 467 -1.20 -16.59 1.12
N GLY A 468 -1.10 -16.52 2.45
CA GLY A 468 -2.02 -17.20 3.34
C GLY A 468 -2.01 -16.63 4.76
N PHE A 469 -2.80 -17.23 5.62
CA PHE A 469 -2.87 -16.83 7.01
C PHE A 469 -3.30 -17.99 7.89
N PHE A 470 -2.90 -17.93 9.17
CA PHE A 470 -3.30 -18.91 10.20
C PHE A 470 -4.37 -18.32 11.11
N GLY A 471 -5.19 -19.19 11.69
CA GLY A 471 -6.20 -18.81 12.68
C GLY A 471 -7.54 -18.38 12.07
N PHE A 472 -7.88 -18.89 10.87
CA PHE A 472 -9.25 -18.74 10.38
C PHE A 472 -10.24 -19.37 11.39
N PRO A 473 -11.39 -18.74 11.70
CA PRO A 473 -12.34 -19.27 12.67
C PRO A 473 -12.73 -20.73 12.39
N GLY A 474 -12.46 -21.60 13.37
CA GLY A 474 -12.67 -23.04 13.28
C GLY A 474 -11.51 -23.85 12.69
N GLU A 475 -10.40 -23.22 12.28
CA GLU A 475 -9.17 -23.91 11.89
C GLU A 475 -8.49 -24.52 13.12
N THR A 476 -8.14 -25.79 13.09
CA THR A 476 -7.36 -26.43 14.17
C THR A 476 -5.86 -26.26 13.94
N ARG A 477 -5.06 -26.59 14.97
CA ARG A 477 -3.61 -26.54 14.84
C ARG A 477 -3.09 -27.50 13.78
N GLU A 478 -3.64 -28.73 13.75
CA GLU A 478 -3.25 -29.74 12.76
C GLU A 478 -3.54 -29.27 11.33
N GLU A 479 -4.62 -28.54 11.11
CA GLU A 479 -4.99 -28.00 9.80
C GLU A 479 -4.10 -26.82 9.39
N ALA A 480 -3.66 -26.00 10.34
CA ALA A 480 -2.66 -24.98 10.10
C ALA A 480 -1.30 -25.62 9.73
N GLU A 481 -0.91 -26.71 10.42
CA GLU A 481 0.29 -27.50 10.08
C GLU A 481 0.17 -28.19 8.72
N ASP A 482 -1.05 -28.63 8.29
CA ASP A 482 -1.27 -29.12 6.92
C ASP A 482 -0.93 -28.05 5.88
N SER A 483 -1.21 -26.78 6.17
CA SER A 483 -0.88 -25.67 5.28
C SER A 483 0.62 -25.51 5.10
N ILE A 484 1.40 -25.64 6.18
CA ILE A 484 2.87 -25.60 6.13
C ILE A 484 3.40 -26.80 5.34
N ARG A 485 2.94 -28.00 5.69
CA ARG A 485 3.34 -29.26 5.05
C ARG A 485 3.08 -29.27 3.56
N PHE A 486 1.92 -28.76 3.12
CA PHE A 486 1.61 -28.68 1.69
C PHE A 486 2.62 -27.79 0.93
N LEU A 487 3.02 -26.65 1.51
CA LEU A 487 4.01 -25.76 0.89
C LEU A 487 5.38 -26.44 0.83
N GLU A 488 5.82 -27.11 1.89
CA GLU A 488 7.08 -27.84 1.95
C GLU A 488 7.13 -28.99 0.93
N ASP A 489 6.05 -29.77 0.81
CA ASP A 489 5.92 -30.86 -0.17
C ASP A 489 5.93 -30.36 -1.63
N ASN A 490 5.60 -29.07 -1.84
CA ASN A 490 5.56 -28.45 -3.15
C ASN A 490 6.61 -27.32 -3.31
N LYS A 491 7.64 -27.31 -2.46
CA LYS A 491 8.66 -26.23 -2.44
C LYS A 491 9.38 -26.02 -3.74
N ASP A 492 9.48 -27.02 -4.62
CA ASP A 492 10.10 -26.87 -5.95
C ASP A 492 9.29 -25.96 -6.89
N PHE A 493 8.02 -25.70 -6.55
CA PHE A 493 7.08 -24.91 -7.33
C PHE A 493 6.59 -23.65 -6.62
N VAL A 494 6.91 -23.53 -5.32
CA VAL A 494 6.63 -22.35 -4.48
C VAL A 494 7.96 -21.61 -4.27
N HIS A 495 8.06 -20.39 -4.80
CA HIS A 495 9.32 -19.65 -4.80
C HIS A 495 9.42 -18.67 -3.63
N SER A 496 8.29 -18.20 -3.13
CA SER A 496 8.20 -17.37 -1.94
C SER A 496 6.82 -17.49 -1.29
N VAL A 497 6.75 -17.15 -0.02
CA VAL A 497 5.52 -17.20 0.77
C VAL A 497 5.32 -15.89 1.52
N GLY A 498 4.06 -15.54 1.80
CA GLY A 498 3.70 -14.42 2.67
C GLY A 498 2.55 -14.85 3.56
N PHE A 499 2.83 -15.08 4.84
CA PHE A 499 1.83 -15.48 5.82
C PHE A 499 1.61 -14.40 6.86
N MET A 500 0.46 -14.44 7.50
CA MET A 500 0.08 -13.60 8.63
C MET A 500 -0.90 -14.36 9.52
N THR A 501 -1.35 -13.75 10.61
CA THR A 501 -2.50 -14.24 11.36
C THR A 501 -3.79 -13.65 10.80
N PHE A 502 -4.90 -14.38 10.94
CA PHE A 502 -6.22 -13.92 10.52
C PHE A 502 -6.62 -12.63 11.25
N VAL A 503 -7.14 -11.68 10.49
CA VAL A 503 -7.67 -10.40 10.98
C VAL A 503 -9.15 -10.29 10.61
N LEU A 504 -10.00 -9.98 11.57
CA LEU A 504 -11.43 -9.84 11.36
C LEU A 504 -11.76 -8.44 10.79
N GLY A 505 -11.74 -8.34 9.46
CA GLY A 505 -12.07 -7.10 8.75
C GLY A 505 -13.53 -6.67 9.00
N LYS A 506 -13.73 -5.38 9.27
CA LYS A 506 -15.01 -4.77 9.68
C LYS A 506 -16.19 -5.06 8.73
N TYR A 507 -15.92 -5.22 7.44
CA TYR A 507 -16.95 -5.43 6.41
C TYR A 507 -16.97 -6.85 5.83
N SER A 508 -16.17 -7.76 6.39
CA SER A 508 -16.13 -9.15 5.95
C SER A 508 -17.46 -9.87 6.19
N PRO A 509 -17.78 -10.94 5.43
CA PRO A 509 -18.93 -11.78 5.73
C PRO A 509 -18.95 -12.31 7.17
N ILE A 510 -17.78 -12.70 7.71
CA ILE A 510 -17.65 -13.16 9.10
C ILE A 510 -18.07 -12.05 10.08
N ALA A 511 -17.63 -10.81 9.88
CA ALA A 511 -17.98 -9.70 10.79
C ALA A 511 -19.48 -9.34 10.75
N ARG A 512 -20.17 -9.68 9.66
CA ARG A 512 -21.63 -9.44 9.51
C ARG A 512 -22.50 -10.58 10.04
N GLU A 513 -22.00 -11.80 9.98
CA GLU A 513 -22.68 -13.01 10.43
C GLU A 513 -21.80 -13.80 11.42
N PRO A 514 -21.33 -13.18 12.54
CA PRO A 514 -20.30 -13.76 13.39
C PRO A 514 -20.74 -15.11 14.01
N ASP A 515 -21.99 -15.23 14.40
CA ASP A 515 -22.53 -16.48 14.99
C ASP A 515 -22.41 -17.68 14.03
N ARG A 516 -22.58 -17.44 12.72
CA ARG A 516 -22.45 -18.48 11.69
C ARG A 516 -21.04 -19.09 11.65
N TYR A 517 -20.04 -18.30 12.01
CA TYR A 517 -18.64 -18.71 11.99
C TYR A 517 -18.09 -18.98 13.39
N GLY A 518 -18.95 -19.04 14.41
CA GLY A 518 -18.55 -19.25 15.79
C GLY A 518 -17.61 -18.16 16.32
N VAL A 519 -17.84 -16.91 15.93
CA VAL A 519 -17.00 -15.76 16.27
C VAL A 519 -17.77 -14.81 17.19
N SER A 520 -17.10 -14.34 18.23
CA SER A 520 -17.57 -13.20 19.04
C SER A 520 -16.65 -12.02 18.77
N ALA A 521 -17.20 -10.97 18.11
CA ALA A 521 -16.47 -9.77 17.78
C ALA A 521 -16.60 -8.71 18.86
N TYR A 522 -15.48 -8.09 19.26
CA TYR A 522 -15.44 -7.02 20.24
C TYR A 522 -15.12 -5.68 19.57
N LYS A 523 -16.00 -4.68 19.80
CA LYS A 523 -15.83 -3.30 19.33
C LYS A 523 -15.44 -2.43 20.51
N ASN A 524 -14.20 -1.95 20.54
CA ASN A 524 -13.78 -0.96 21.52
C ASN A 524 -14.23 0.44 21.06
N PRO A 525 -15.07 1.15 21.86
CA PRO A 525 -15.54 2.49 21.50
C PRO A 525 -14.42 3.53 21.34
N GLU A 526 -13.28 3.35 22.03
CA GLU A 526 -12.13 4.24 21.92
C GLU A 526 -11.34 4.04 20.61
N TRP A 527 -11.55 2.91 19.93
CA TRP A 527 -10.87 2.59 18.67
C TRP A 527 -11.75 2.95 17.48
N ASP A 528 -12.17 4.20 17.47
CA ASP A 528 -13.14 4.70 16.51
C ASP A 528 -12.67 4.60 15.03
N LEU A 529 -11.35 4.66 14.78
CA LEU A 529 -10.77 4.48 13.45
C LEU A 529 -10.37 3.04 13.12
N ALA A 530 -10.66 2.07 14.01
CA ALA A 530 -10.33 0.68 13.74
C ALA A 530 -11.05 0.15 12.49
N LEU A 531 -10.33 -0.52 11.63
CA LEU A 531 -10.84 -1.18 10.43
C LEU A 531 -11.09 -2.66 10.64
N ASP A 532 -10.63 -3.19 11.76
CA ASP A 532 -10.68 -4.59 12.14
C ASP A 532 -11.21 -4.69 13.57
N TYR A 533 -11.85 -5.82 13.90
CA TYR A 533 -12.37 -6.08 15.23
C TYR A 533 -11.49 -7.07 15.98
N TYR A 534 -11.37 -6.89 17.28
CA TYR A 534 -10.96 -8.00 18.15
C TYR A 534 -12.03 -9.08 18.16
N PHE A 535 -11.59 -10.33 18.22
CA PHE A 535 -12.53 -11.46 18.21
C PHE A 535 -12.01 -12.63 19.04
N THR A 536 -12.94 -13.49 19.44
CA THR A 536 -12.66 -14.83 19.96
C THR A 536 -13.41 -15.84 19.13
N THR A 537 -12.94 -17.09 19.09
CA THR A 537 -13.54 -18.20 18.36
C THR A 537 -14.12 -19.21 19.34
N GLN A 538 -15.23 -19.84 18.98
CA GLN A 538 -15.83 -20.94 19.76
C GLN A 538 -15.07 -22.26 19.60
N SER A 539 -14.34 -22.42 18.51
CA SER A 539 -13.54 -23.61 18.21
C SER A 539 -12.35 -23.27 17.31
N GLY A 540 -11.37 -24.17 17.28
CA GLY A 540 -10.13 -23.97 16.52
C GLY A 540 -9.14 -23.06 17.24
N LEU A 541 -8.17 -22.55 16.49
CA LEU A 541 -7.12 -21.67 16.99
C LEU A 541 -7.71 -20.32 17.47
N GLY A 542 -7.36 -19.94 18.69
CA GLY A 542 -7.53 -18.58 19.16
C GLY A 542 -6.48 -17.64 18.52
N VAL A 543 -6.65 -16.32 18.68
CA VAL A 543 -5.72 -15.33 18.12
C VAL A 543 -4.27 -15.55 18.61
N HIS A 544 -4.10 -15.89 19.90
CA HIS A 544 -2.78 -16.15 20.48
C HIS A 544 -2.17 -17.46 19.95
N ASP A 545 -2.97 -18.52 19.80
CA ASP A 545 -2.49 -19.80 19.27
C ASP A 545 -2.10 -19.65 17.80
N ALA A 546 -2.87 -18.90 17.02
CA ALA A 546 -2.55 -18.57 15.63
C ALA A 546 -1.23 -17.80 15.50
N LEU A 547 -0.98 -16.85 16.43
CA LEU A 547 0.30 -16.13 16.47
C LEU A 547 1.46 -17.08 16.81
N THR A 548 1.25 -18.04 17.73
CA THR A 548 2.26 -19.04 18.06
C THR A 548 2.61 -19.92 16.84
N VAL A 549 1.59 -20.38 16.08
CA VAL A 549 1.82 -21.13 14.83
C VAL A 549 2.56 -20.30 13.80
N PHE A 550 2.22 -19.02 13.65
CA PHE A 550 2.90 -18.11 12.74
C PHE A 550 4.38 -17.91 13.13
N GLU A 551 4.67 -17.68 14.42
CA GLU A 551 6.05 -17.53 14.92
C GLU A 551 6.87 -18.82 14.78
N GLU A 552 6.24 -19.98 14.92
CA GLU A 552 6.88 -21.29 14.69
C GLU A 552 7.18 -21.48 13.21
N PHE A 553 6.25 -21.10 12.32
CA PHE A 553 6.45 -21.11 10.87
C PHE A 553 7.63 -20.21 10.48
N GLU A 554 7.65 -18.94 10.92
CA GLU A 554 8.74 -17.98 10.64
C GLU A 554 10.12 -18.47 11.11
N ARG A 555 10.17 -19.28 12.15
CA ARG A 555 11.43 -19.85 12.66
C ARG A 555 11.91 -21.13 11.98
N HIS A 556 11.01 -21.88 11.37
CA HIS A 556 11.29 -23.25 10.93
C HIS A 556 10.95 -23.54 9.47
N HIS A 557 10.39 -22.59 8.72
CA HIS A 557 10.09 -22.80 7.30
C HIS A 557 11.36 -23.02 6.48
N ASP A 558 11.22 -23.52 5.24
CA ASP A 558 12.35 -23.77 4.35
C ASP A 558 13.17 -22.48 4.14
N PRO A 559 14.48 -22.47 4.48
CA PRO A 559 15.33 -21.28 4.35
C PRO A 559 15.36 -20.65 2.96
N LYS A 560 14.97 -21.34 1.91
CA LYS A 560 14.87 -20.77 0.57
C LYS A 560 13.77 -19.70 0.46
N TRP A 561 12.82 -19.66 1.40
CA TRP A 561 11.80 -18.62 1.46
C TRP A 561 12.24 -17.39 2.26
N ASP A 562 13.38 -17.48 2.96
CA ASP A 562 14.06 -16.33 3.56
C ASP A 562 14.75 -15.51 2.47
N LEU A 563 13.93 -14.84 1.67
CA LEU A 563 14.46 -14.08 0.55
C LEU A 563 15.28 -12.88 1.03
N ARG A 564 16.43 -12.69 0.41
CA ARG A 564 17.25 -11.46 0.56
C ARG A 564 16.50 -10.24 -0.01
N LEU A 565 15.50 -10.46 -0.86
CA LEU A 565 14.60 -9.46 -1.42
C LEU A 565 13.21 -9.58 -0.78
N THR A 566 12.83 -8.59 0.02
CA THR A 566 11.52 -8.54 0.69
C THR A 566 10.48 -7.73 -0.11
N VAL A 567 10.93 -6.98 -1.12
CA VAL A 567 10.08 -6.12 -1.95
C VAL A 567 9.67 -6.89 -3.21
N ARG A 568 8.36 -7.08 -3.40
CA ARG A 568 7.80 -7.86 -4.52
C ARG A 568 8.20 -7.32 -5.89
N GLU A 569 8.27 -5.99 -6.05
CA GLU A 569 8.68 -5.32 -7.29
C GLU A 569 10.16 -5.62 -7.61
N TYR A 570 11.00 -5.79 -6.59
CA TYR A 570 12.40 -6.20 -6.75
C TYR A 570 12.49 -7.63 -7.27
N ILE A 571 11.71 -8.56 -6.70
CA ILE A 571 11.62 -9.95 -7.18
C ILE A 571 11.18 -9.98 -8.64
N PHE A 572 10.15 -9.24 -9.00
CA PHE A 572 9.66 -9.13 -10.38
C PHE A 572 10.76 -8.69 -11.35
N LEU A 573 11.53 -7.64 -10.99
CA LEU A 573 12.63 -7.13 -11.80
C LEU A 573 13.78 -8.14 -11.92
N TYR A 574 14.11 -8.86 -10.84
CA TYR A 574 15.14 -9.92 -10.85
C TYR A 574 14.74 -11.08 -11.73
N VAL A 575 13.50 -11.58 -11.64
CA VAL A 575 12.99 -12.67 -12.49
C VAL A 575 13.06 -12.27 -13.98
N ASP A 576 12.69 -11.03 -14.30
CA ASP A 576 12.77 -10.55 -15.67
C ASP A 576 14.21 -10.37 -16.15
N HIS A 577 15.09 -9.82 -15.32
CA HIS A 577 16.49 -9.57 -15.65
C HIS A 577 17.25 -10.88 -15.93
N TYR A 578 17.14 -11.85 -15.03
CA TYR A 578 17.84 -13.13 -15.13
C TYR A 578 17.10 -14.16 -15.99
N LYS A 579 15.86 -13.86 -16.41
CA LYS A 579 15.01 -14.72 -17.23
C LYS A 579 14.82 -16.12 -16.64
N THR A 580 14.70 -16.18 -15.32
CA THR A 580 14.54 -17.43 -14.56
C THR A 580 13.77 -17.19 -13.27
N ASN A 581 13.02 -18.18 -12.83
CA ASN A 581 12.43 -18.25 -11.50
C ASN A 581 13.30 -19.06 -10.50
N LYS A 582 14.48 -19.50 -10.93
CA LYS A 582 15.45 -20.20 -10.08
C LYS A 582 16.51 -19.20 -9.63
N LEU A 583 16.08 -18.24 -8.84
CA LEU A 583 16.93 -17.23 -8.25
C LEU A 583 17.47 -17.72 -6.90
N ASN A 584 18.74 -17.45 -6.64
CA ASN A 584 19.34 -17.65 -5.32
C ASN A 584 19.46 -16.28 -4.63
N ILE A 585 18.29 -15.78 -4.15
CA ILE A 585 18.12 -14.43 -3.63
C ILE A 585 17.54 -14.45 -2.22
#